data_b6ac9f3e4fc9b0ea1bb484ef279fb600
#
_entry.id   b6ac9f3e4fc9b0ea1bb484ef279fb600
#
_cell.length_a   1.000
_cell.length_b   1.000
_cell.length_c   1.000
_cell.angle_alpha   90.00
_cell.angle_beta   90.00
_cell.angle_gamma   90.00
#
_symmetry.space_group_name_H-M   'P 1'
#
loop_
_entity.id
_entity.type
_entity.pdbx_description
1 polymer ?
#
loop_
_entity_poly.entity_id
_entity_poly.type
_entity_poly.pdbx_seq_one_letter_code
_entity_poly.pdbx_strand_id
1 'polypeptide(L)'
;DQRLFLVISSVICPICHHQQQTPMGIASDHLVSSKSFPLVRCSHCGLIMTGSLPAKKELGAYYKSNNYISHSDVHKGLMNRLYHAARRRMLKQKGTLVKRATPHIEGASPRLLDVGCGTGYFAHHMQQLGYQVSCVEQDAEARAFAIEKFSLTPSEALLHTDWADRSFEVITLWHVLEHIVDLEDHMQRLSQLVTQGGALLIAVPNPTSYDAQLLQSEWAAYDVPRHVWHFTPDSLITLAERYGFRLEKLRPMWLDVYYIALMTQQQRGRKGLNAWLRAVAIGLWGNVRTLMDARA
;
A
#
# COMPACT_ATOMS: atom_id res chain seq x y z
N ASP A 1 -12.97 33.87 -13.06
CA ASP A 1 -11.56 33.51 -13.28
C ASP A 1 -10.77 33.72 -11.98
N GLN A 2 -11.03 32.88 -10.97
CA GLN A 2 -10.24 32.88 -9.74
C GLN A 2 -9.03 31.96 -9.94
N ARG A 3 -7.91 32.53 -10.37
CA ARG A 3 -6.61 31.85 -10.31
C ARG A 3 -6.23 31.70 -8.84
N LEU A 4 -6.52 30.53 -8.29
CA LEU A 4 -6.01 30.13 -6.99
C LEU A 4 -4.49 29.95 -7.15
N PHE A 5 -3.70 30.94 -6.74
CA PHE A 5 -2.27 30.77 -6.56
C PHE A 5 -2.05 29.90 -5.32
N LEU A 6 -2.02 28.59 -5.53
CA LEU A 6 -1.52 27.67 -4.51
C LEU A 6 -0.03 27.98 -4.31
N VAL A 7 0.30 28.60 -3.18
CA VAL A 7 1.68 28.65 -2.69
C VAL A 7 2.04 27.21 -2.33
N ILE A 8 2.55 26.46 -3.28
CA ILE A 8 3.11 25.13 -3.04
C ILE A 8 4.45 25.42 -2.35
N SER A 9 4.50 25.23 -1.04
CA SER A 9 5.81 25.15 -0.36
C SER A 9 6.60 24.06 -1.06
N SER A 10 7.80 24.38 -1.53
CA SER A 10 8.67 23.45 -2.26
C SER A 10 9.04 22.29 -1.32
N VAL A 11 8.31 21.19 -1.43
CA VAL A 11 8.64 19.96 -0.72
C VAL A 11 9.78 19.30 -1.50
N ILE A 12 10.92 19.10 -0.86
CA ILE A 12 12.02 18.35 -1.47
C ILE A 12 11.55 16.91 -1.69
N CYS A 13 11.74 16.39 -2.91
CA CYS A 13 11.37 15.00 -3.19
C CYS A 13 12.20 14.03 -2.35
N PRO A 14 11.60 13.14 -1.55
CA PRO A 14 12.35 12.23 -0.69
C PRO A 14 13.09 11.14 -1.47
N ILE A 15 12.78 10.95 -2.75
CA ILE A 15 13.44 9.95 -3.58
C ILE A 15 14.70 10.48 -4.24
N CYS A 16 14.62 11.63 -4.90
CA CYS A 16 15.71 12.16 -5.73
C CYS A 16 16.22 13.53 -5.29
N HIS A 17 15.70 14.09 -4.20
CA HIS A 17 16.01 15.41 -3.63
C HIS A 17 15.81 16.59 -4.59
N HIS A 18 15.10 16.37 -5.72
CA HIS A 18 14.79 17.43 -6.66
C HIS A 18 13.69 18.34 -6.10
N GLN A 19 13.82 19.67 -6.37
CA GLN A 19 12.90 20.66 -5.81
C GLN A 19 11.76 21.04 -6.77
N GLN A 20 11.93 20.81 -8.08
CA GLN A 20 10.90 21.17 -9.06
C GLN A 20 9.73 20.17 -9.03
N GLN A 21 8.55 20.73 -8.92
CA GLN A 21 7.30 19.98 -8.86
C GLN A 21 6.29 20.59 -9.83
N THR A 22 5.44 19.75 -10.39
CA THR A 22 4.30 20.13 -11.23
C THR A 22 3.00 19.84 -10.53
N PRO A 23 2.03 20.76 -10.48
CA PRO A 23 0.70 20.46 -9.97
C PRO A 23 0.02 19.36 -10.78
N MET A 24 -0.63 18.43 -10.10
CA MET A 24 -1.39 17.32 -10.73
C MET A 24 -2.90 17.49 -10.59
N GLY A 25 -3.34 18.17 -9.54
CA GLY A 25 -4.76 18.33 -9.20
C GLY A 25 -4.98 18.40 -7.70
N ILE A 26 -6.23 18.23 -7.31
CA ILE A 26 -6.66 18.26 -5.91
C ILE A 26 -7.49 17.01 -5.64
N ALA A 27 -7.11 16.23 -4.64
CA ALA A 27 -7.89 15.10 -4.14
C ALA A 27 -8.55 15.46 -2.81
N SER A 28 -9.66 14.82 -2.48
CA SER A 28 -10.42 15.09 -1.24
C SER A 28 -10.43 13.87 -0.32
N ASP A 29 -10.36 14.13 0.98
CA ASP A 29 -10.60 13.10 1.99
C ASP A 29 -12.10 12.81 2.10
N HIS A 30 -12.53 11.67 1.59
CA HIS A 30 -13.93 11.25 1.62
C HIS A 30 -14.31 10.45 2.88
N LEU A 31 -13.34 10.12 3.76
CA LEU A 31 -13.59 9.23 4.88
C LEU A 31 -13.77 9.96 6.22
N VAL A 32 -13.04 11.07 6.43
CA VAL A 32 -12.98 11.71 7.76
C VAL A 32 -13.29 13.20 7.71
N SER A 33 -12.50 13.99 6.97
CA SER A 33 -12.48 15.44 7.14
C SER A 33 -13.20 16.20 6.03
N SER A 34 -13.46 15.59 4.89
CA SER A 34 -13.90 16.23 3.65
C SER A 34 -12.97 17.36 3.16
N LYS A 35 -11.76 17.48 3.73
CA LYS A 35 -10.76 18.46 3.29
C LYS A 35 -10.13 18.04 1.97
N SER A 36 -9.66 19.02 1.24
CA SER A 36 -8.98 18.83 -0.03
C SER A 36 -7.47 19.04 0.10
N PHE A 37 -6.70 18.23 -0.61
CA PHE A 37 -5.24 18.22 -0.57
C PHE A 37 -4.70 18.32 -2.00
N PRO A 38 -3.73 19.22 -2.27
CA PRO A 38 -3.10 19.29 -3.57
C PRO A 38 -2.24 18.05 -3.82
N LEU A 39 -2.23 17.58 -5.06
CA LEU A 39 -1.30 16.57 -5.53
C LEU A 39 -0.22 17.24 -6.38
N VAL A 40 1.03 16.95 -6.09
CA VAL A 40 2.19 17.48 -6.81
C VAL A 40 3.08 16.34 -7.30
N ARG A 41 3.62 16.47 -8.50
CA ARG A 41 4.51 15.48 -9.09
C ARG A 41 5.94 16.01 -9.14
N CYS A 42 6.90 15.24 -8.68
CA CYS A 42 8.31 15.51 -8.87
C CYS A 42 8.65 15.47 -10.37
N SER A 43 9.22 16.54 -10.89
CA SER A 43 9.55 16.67 -12.33
C SER A 43 10.70 15.74 -12.75
N HIS A 44 11.49 15.22 -11.81
CA HIS A 44 12.63 14.35 -12.08
C HIS A 44 12.28 12.86 -12.02
N CYS A 45 11.84 12.36 -10.85
CA CYS A 45 11.58 10.90 -10.68
C CYS A 45 10.11 10.49 -10.86
N GLY A 46 9.19 11.46 -11.02
CA GLY A 46 7.77 11.16 -11.23
C GLY A 46 6.98 10.76 -10.00
N LEU A 47 7.58 10.76 -8.79
CA LEU A 47 6.82 10.55 -7.54
C LEU A 47 5.73 11.61 -7.43
N ILE A 48 4.51 11.16 -7.11
CA ILE A 48 3.42 12.06 -6.77
C ILE A 48 3.31 12.13 -5.26
N MET A 49 3.11 13.32 -4.72
CA MET A 49 3.10 13.60 -3.29
C MET A 49 1.81 14.32 -2.92
N THR A 50 1.25 13.99 -1.76
CA THR A 50 0.19 14.78 -1.15
C THR A 50 0.78 16.02 -0.52
N GLY A 51 0.38 17.19 -1.00
CA GLY A 51 0.82 18.48 -0.46
C GLY A 51 -0.02 18.91 0.75
N SER A 52 0.49 19.93 1.47
CA SER A 52 -0.21 20.51 2.63
C SER A 52 -0.64 19.48 3.68
N LEU A 53 0.22 18.49 3.93
CA LEU A 53 -0.04 17.45 4.91
C LEU A 53 -0.29 18.06 6.30
N PRO A 54 -1.21 17.48 7.10
CA PRO A 54 -1.30 17.76 8.52
C PRO A 54 0.02 17.43 9.24
N ALA A 55 0.25 18.04 10.39
CA ALA A 55 1.41 17.68 11.20
C ALA A 55 1.37 16.17 11.55
N LYS A 56 2.54 15.51 11.64
CA LYS A 56 2.66 14.06 11.87
C LYS A 56 1.77 13.57 13.03
N LYS A 57 1.69 14.35 14.12
CA LYS A 57 0.83 14.06 15.28
C LYS A 57 -0.68 14.11 14.99
N GLU A 58 -1.08 14.80 13.93
CA GLU A 58 -2.49 14.99 13.54
C GLU A 58 -2.94 13.94 12.51
N LEU A 59 -1.99 13.33 11.78
CA LEU A 59 -2.30 12.30 10.79
C LEU A 59 -3.05 11.12 11.40
N GLY A 60 -2.75 10.74 12.64
CA GLY A 60 -3.44 9.68 13.37
C GLY A 60 -4.96 9.86 13.45
N ALA A 61 -5.46 11.11 13.46
CA ALA A 61 -6.90 11.39 13.47
C ALA A 61 -7.61 10.96 12.19
N TYR A 62 -6.91 10.92 11.06
CA TYR A 62 -7.45 10.52 9.76
C TYR A 62 -7.63 8.99 9.61
N TYR A 63 -7.10 8.21 10.53
CA TYR A 63 -7.29 6.74 10.60
C TYR A 63 -8.46 6.35 11.52
N LYS A 64 -8.97 7.28 12.34
CA LYS A 64 -10.10 7.06 13.25
C LYS A 64 -11.44 7.29 12.54
N SER A 65 -11.84 6.36 11.70
CA SER A 65 -13.14 6.38 11.03
C SER A 65 -13.81 5.01 11.13
N ASN A 66 -15.10 4.99 11.49
CA ASN A 66 -15.90 3.76 11.49
C ASN A 66 -15.97 3.10 10.10
N ASN A 67 -15.61 3.82 9.05
CA ASN A 67 -15.58 3.34 7.67
C ASN A 67 -14.17 2.90 7.25
N TYR A 68 -13.11 3.24 8.01
CA TYR A 68 -11.76 2.74 7.79
C TYR A 68 -11.62 1.37 8.45
N ILE A 69 -12.45 0.44 8.01
CA ILE A 69 -12.49 -0.88 8.62
C ILE A 69 -11.65 -1.82 7.78
N SER A 70 -10.37 -1.90 8.11
CA SER A 70 -9.56 -3.07 7.79
C SER A 70 -9.99 -4.33 8.58
N HIS A 71 -10.98 -4.21 9.49
CA HIS A 71 -11.22 -5.18 10.58
C HIS A 71 -12.61 -5.80 10.65
N SER A 72 -13.58 -5.44 9.80
CA SER A 72 -14.92 -6.00 9.93
C SER A 72 -15.05 -7.40 9.34
N ASP A 73 -15.01 -8.39 10.19
CA ASP A 73 -15.49 -9.76 9.92
C ASP A 73 -17.03 -9.86 10.01
N VAL A 74 -17.76 -8.75 10.00
CA VAL A 74 -19.19 -8.69 10.30
C VAL A 74 -20.02 -8.51 9.04
N HIS A 75 -20.13 -9.55 8.22
CA HIS A 75 -21.21 -9.64 7.23
C HIS A 75 -21.80 -11.06 7.24
N LYS A 76 -23.09 -11.18 7.54
CA LYS A 76 -23.84 -12.43 7.43
C LYS A 76 -24.34 -12.62 5.99
N GLY A 77 -24.31 -13.85 5.47
CA GLY A 77 -24.92 -14.21 4.19
C GLY A 77 -23.93 -14.45 3.02
N LEU A 78 -24.46 -14.42 1.79
CA LEU A 78 -23.72 -14.74 0.56
C LEU A 78 -22.50 -13.81 0.34
N MET A 79 -22.64 -12.51 0.66
CA MET A 79 -21.56 -11.54 0.54
C MET A 79 -20.36 -11.87 1.43
N ASN A 80 -20.61 -12.38 2.64
CA ASN A 80 -19.54 -12.83 3.53
C ASN A 80 -18.77 -14.02 2.93
N ARG A 81 -19.48 -14.98 2.32
CA ARG A 81 -18.85 -16.13 1.67
C ARG A 81 -17.96 -15.69 0.48
N LEU A 82 -18.44 -14.74 -0.32
CA LEU A 82 -17.67 -14.15 -1.44
C LEU A 82 -16.42 -13.40 -0.92
N TYR A 83 -16.57 -12.60 0.12
CA TYR A 83 -15.47 -11.88 0.74
C TYR A 83 -14.38 -12.84 1.27
N HIS A 84 -14.77 -13.89 2.00
CA HIS A 84 -13.83 -14.90 2.48
C HIS A 84 -13.18 -15.70 1.34
N ALA A 85 -13.90 -15.95 0.25
CA ALA A 85 -13.33 -16.60 -0.93
C ALA A 85 -12.29 -15.71 -1.63
N ALA A 86 -12.60 -14.42 -1.80
CA ALA A 86 -11.67 -13.42 -2.33
C ALA A 86 -10.42 -13.28 -1.44
N ARG A 87 -10.61 -13.17 -0.12
CA ARG A 87 -9.49 -13.14 0.86
C ARG A 87 -8.61 -14.37 0.71
N ARG A 88 -9.18 -15.58 0.72
CA ARG A 88 -8.39 -16.83 0.54
C ARG A 88 -7.62 -16.86 -0.76
N ARG A 89 -8.23 -16.38 -1.86
CA ARG A 89 -7.54 -16.31 -3.17
C ARG A 89 -6.38 -15.32 -3.11
N MET A 90 -6.60 -14.13 -2.53
CA MET A 90 -5.56 -13.11 -2.36
C MET A 90 -4.40 -13.63 -1.50
N LEU A 91 -4.67 -14.28 -0.36
CA LEU A 91 -3.64 -14.86 0.50
C LEU A 91 -2.81 -15.91 -0.25
N LYS A 92 -3.46 -16.81 -1.03
CA LYS A 92 -2.76 -17.77 -1.88
C LYS A 92 -1.88 -17.10 -2.93
N GLN A 93 -2.36 -16.04 -3.57
CA GLN A 93 -1.57 -15.29 -4.56
C GLN A 93 -0.35 -14.64 -3.91
N LYS A 94 -0.54 -13.91 -2.79
CA LYS A 94 0.54 -13.29 -2.03
C LYS A 94 1.55 -14.36 -1.55
N GLY A 95 1.09 -15.45 -0.96
CA GLY A 95 1.95 -16.56 -0.54
C GLY A 95 2.74 -17.19 -1.69
N THR A 96 2.13 -17.33 -2.87
CA THR A 96 2.83 -17.82 -4.08
C THR A 96 3.91 -16.84 -4.55
N LEU A 97 3.64 -15.53 -4.51
CA LEU A 97 4.63 -14.50 -4.86
C LEU A 97 5.82 -14.56 -3.91
N VAL A 98 5.56 -14.62 -2.61
CA VAL A 98 6.61 -14.74 -1.59
C VAL A 98 7.44 -16.01 -1.80
N LYS A 99 6.80 -17.18 -1.96
CA LYS A 99 7.52 -18.44 -2.21
C LYS A 99 8.46 -18.37 -3.41
N ARG A 100 8.04 -17.69 -4.48
CA ARG A 100 8.86 -17.54 -5.70
C ARG A 100 10.01 -16.56 -5.52
N ALA A 101 9.86 -15.58 -4.63
CA ALA A 101 10.88 -14.59 -4.36
C ALA A 101 11.84 -15.03 -3.24
N THR A 102 11.45 -16.01 -2.41
CA THR A 102 12.28 -16.52 -1.32
C THR A 102 13.48 -17.25 -1.89
N PRO A 103 14.73 -16.89 -1.49
CA PRO A 103 15.92 -17.66 -1.81
C PRO A 103 15.81 -19.10 -1.31
N HIS A 104 16.40 -20.02 -2.04
CA HIS A 104 16.48 -21.40 -1.58
C HIS A 104 17.43 -21.51 -0.38
N ILE A 105 16.93 -22.06 0.72
CA ILE A 105 17.70 -22.28 1.95
C ILE A 105 17.62 -23.75 2.30
N GLU A 106 18.78 -24.42 2.38
CA GLU A 106 18.81 -25.81 2.78
C GLU A 106 18.61 -25.97 4.30
N GLY A 107 17.70 -26.85 4.69
CA GLY A 107 17.56 -27.32 6.07
C GLY A 107 16.95 -26.34 7.07
N ALA A 108 16.55 -25.13 6.67
CA ALA A 108 15.95 -24.12 7.57
C ALA A 108 14.66 -23.52 7.02
N SER A 109 13.76 -23.12 7.94
CA SER A 109 12.58 -22.36 7.61
C SER A 109 12.97 -20.91 7.30
N PRO A 110 12.57 -20.33 6.14
CA PRO A 110 12.90 -18.95 5.81
C PRO A 110 12.23 -17.98 6.77
N ARG A 111 12.94 -16.89 7.11
CA ARG A 111 12.44 -15.82 7.96
C ARG A 111 11.77 -14.75 7.10
N LEU A 112 10.57 -14.37 7.49
CA LEU A 112 9.77 -13.35 6.83
C LEU A 112 9.43 -12.23 7.81
N LEU A 113 9.60 -10.99 7.38
CA LEU A 113 9.11 -9.81 8.08
C LEU A 113 7.94 -9.22 7.30
N ASP A 114 6.74 -9.17 7.91
CA ASP A 114 5.56 -8.53 7.35
C ASP A 114 5.35 -7.17 8.01
N VAL A 115 5.66 -6.10 7.29
CA VAL A 115 5.54 -4.72 7.77
C VAL A 115 4.14 -4.21 7.43
N GLY A 116 3.39 -3.76 8.46
CA GLY A 116 1.98 -3.41 8.35
C GLY A 116 1.11 -4.65 8.20
N CYS A 117 1.28 -5.62 9.09
CA CYS A 117 0.59 -6.90 8.99
C CYS A 117 -0.93 -6.82 9.23
N GLY A 118 -1.44 -5.67 9.67
CA GLY A 118 -2.86 -5.47 10.01
C GLY A 118 -3.34 -6.52 11.02
N THR A 119 -4.47 -7.13 10.75
CA THR A 119 -5.06 -8.19 11.57
C THR A 119 -4.34 -9.54 11.49
N GLY A 120 -3.20 -9.64 10.81
CA GLY A 120 -2.33 -10.81 10.84
C GLY A 120 -2.72 -11.98 9.93
N TYR A 121 -3.77 -11.89 9.11
CA TYR A 121 -4.19 -13.01 8.24
C TYR A 121 -3.10 -13.47 7.27
N PHE A 122 -2.35 -12.53 6.67
CA PHE A 122 -1.28 -12.89 5.76
C PHE A 122 -0.08 -13.48 6.50
N ALA A 123 0.33 -12.86 7.60
CA ALA A 123 1.41 -13.36 8.45
C ALA A 123 1.13 -14.79 8.93
N HIS A 124 -0.08 -15.05 9.45
CA HIS A 124 -0.50 -16.40 9.84
C HIS A 124 -0.52 -17.38 8.66
N HIS A 125 -0.99 -16.97 7.48
CA HIS A 125 -0.93 -17.81 6.29
C HIS A 125 0.51 -18.19 5.93
N MET A 126 1.48 -17.28 6.08
CA MET A 126 2.89 -17.57 5.84
C MET A 126 3.49 -18.51 6.88
N GLN A 127 3.08 -18.40 8.17
CA GLN A 127 3.44 -19.40 9.18
C GLN A 127 2.95 -20.80 8.79
N GLN A 128 1.71 -20.93 8.31
CA GLN A 128 1.17 -22.20 7.82
C GLN A 128 1.93 -22.75 6.61
N LEU A 129 2.61 -21.90 5.86
CA LEU A 129 3.49 -22.28 4.73
C LEU A 129 4.93 -22.62 5.17
N GLY A 130 5.23 -22.61 6.47
CA GLY A 130 6.51 -22.99 7.04
C GLY A 130 7.52 -21.85 7.21
N TYR A 131 7.09 -20.58 7.14
CA TYR A 131 7.95 -19.43 7.41
C TYR A 131 8.03 -19.12 8.90
N GLN A 132 9.21 -18.68 9.35
CA GLN A 132 9.37 -18.00 10.64
C GLN A 132 8.98 -16.54 10.44
N VAL A 133 7.78 -16.15 10.93
CA VAL A 133 7.21 -14.83 10.63
C VAL A 133 7.39 -13.90 11.82
N SER A 134 7.97 -12.72 11.56
CA SER A 134 7.92 -11.54 12.41
C SER A 134 6.99 -10.51 11.78
N CYS A 135 6.33 -9.68 12.61
CA CYS A 135 5.36 -8.70 12.13
C CYS A 135 5.59 -7.33 12.75
N VAL A 136 5.21 -6.29 12.02
CA VAL A 136 5.07 -4.91 12.52
C VAL A 136 3.67 -4.41 12.20
N GLU A 137 3.00 -3.77 13.19
CA GLU A 137 1.72 -3.11 12.99
C GLU A 137 1.58 -1.95 13.97
N GLN A 138 1.22 -0.76 13.47
CA GLN A 138 1.10 0.45 14.30
C GLN A 138 -0.25 0.53 15.03
N ASP A 139 -1.31 -0.02 14.42
CA ASP A 139 -2.65 0.03 14.99
C ASP A 139 -2.79 -0.97 16.15
N ALA A 140 -3.12 -0.46 17.34
CA ALA A 140 -3.21 -1.27 18.56
C ALA A 140 -4.36 -2.30 18.51
N GLU A 141 -5.49 -1.95 17.86
CA GLU A 141 -6.64 -2.86 17.75
C GLU A 141 -6.31 -4.00 16.79
N ALA A 142 -5.64 -3.70 15.68
CA ALA A 142 -5.15 -4.71 14.75
C ALA A 142 -4.14 -5.64 15.40
N ARG A 143 -3.20 -5.11 16.19
CA ARG A 143 -2.26 -5.94 16.95
C ARG A 143 -2.99 -6.85 17.93
N ALA A 144 -3.93 -6.30 18.72
CA ALA A 144 -4.70 -7.08 19.67
C ALA A 144 -5.45 -8.23 18.99
N PHE A 145 -6.08 -7.98 17.85
CA PHE A 145 -6.75 -9.00 17.05
C PHE A 145 -5.78 -10.08 16.55
N ALA A 146 -4.61 -9.69 16.04
CA ALA A 146 -3.59 -10.62 15.54
C ALA A 146 -3.04 -11.53 16.66
N ILE A 147 -2.86 -10.98 17.86
CA ILE A 147 -2.45 -11.71 19.06
C ILE A 147 -3.53 -12.72 19.47
N GLU A 148 -4.76 -12.26 19.64
CA GLU A 148 -5.88 -13.08 20.11
C GLU A 148 -6.20 -14.23 19.15
N LYS A 149 -6.29 -13.92 17.86
CA LYS A 149 -6.75 -14.86 16.84
C LYS A 149 -5.68 -15.81 16.33
N PHE A 150 -4.45 -15.35 16.23
CA PHE A 150 -3.37 -16.09 15.55
C PHE A 150 -2.14 -16.31 16.41
N SER A 151 -2.13 -15.84 17.67
CA SER A 151 -0.97 -15.91 18.56
C SER A 151 0.29 -15.28 17.93
N LEU A 152 0.11 -14.28 17.08
CA LEU A 152 1.19 -13.47 16.54
C LEU A 152 1.67 -12.48 17.61
N THR A 153 2.92 -12.01 17.48
CA THR A 153 3.50 -10.99 18.38
C THR A 153 4.00 -9.79 17.58
N PRO A 154 3.09 -8.98 16.98
CA PRO A 154 3.51 -7.84 16.18
C PRO A 154 4.21 -6.78 17.03
N SER A 155 5.37 -6.30 16.58
CA SER A 155 6.01 -5.09 17.12
C SER A 155 5.22 -3.85 16.69
N GLU A 156 5.29 -2.78 17.47
CA GLU A 156 4.55 -1.54 17.19
C GLU A 156 5.15 -0.75 16.03
N ALA A 157 6.48 -0.70 15.93
CA ALA A 157 7.17 0.11 14.94
C ALA A 157 8.44 -0.55 14.41
N LEU A 158 8.69 -0.41 13.11
CA LEU A 158 9.88 -0.96 12.46
C LEU A 158 11.17 -0.32 12.99
N LEU A 159 11.19 1.00 13.12
CA LEU A 159 12.39 1.78 13.46
C LEU A 159 12.79 1.65 14.93
N HIS A 160 11.84 1.43 15.82
CA HIS A 160 12.05 1.41 17.27
C HIS A 160 12.12 0.00 17.86
N THR A 161 11.91 -1.01 17.05
CA THR A 161 12.07 -2.40 17.49
C THR A 161 13.53 -2.80 17.41
N ASP A 162 14.02 -3.38 18.50
CA ASP A 162 15.31 -4.05 18.49
C ASP A 162 15.19 -5.37 17.73
N TRP A 163 15.70 -5.36 16.51
CA TRP A 163 15.75 -6.56 15.68
C TRP A 163 16.96 -7.43 15.98
N ALA A 164 17.83 -6.97 16.89
CA ALA A 164 19.12 -7.60 17.17
C ALA A 164 19.86 -7.93 15.85
N ASP A 165 20.51 -9.08 15.76
CA ASP A 165 21.14 -9.55 14.51
C ASP A 165 20.16 -10.27 13.58
N ARG A 166 18.85 -9.99 13.68
CA ARG A 166 17.85 -10.62 12.83
C ARG A 166 17.98 -10.08 11.41
N SER A 167 18.07 -10.97 10.47
CA SER A 167 17.94 -10.69 9.05
C SER A 167 16.86 -11.58 8.45
N PHE A 168 16.20 -11.11 7.40
CA PHE A 168 15.05 -11.76 6.81
C PHE A 168 15.32 -12.10 5.34
N GLU A 169 15.02 -13.30 4.96
CA GLU A 169 15.12 -13.73 3.56
C GLU A 169 14.04 -13.06 2.70
N VAL A 170 12.91 -12.67 3.32
CA VAL A 170 11.85 -11.92 2.65
C VAL A 170 11.27 -10.88 3.58
N ILE A 171 11.09 -9.68 3.05
CA ILE A 171 10.33 -8.60 3.70
C ILE A 171 9.16 -8.23 2.80
N THR A 172 7.97 -8.04 3.39
CA THR A 172 6.75 -7.68 2.67
C THR A 172 6.14 -6.39 3.20
N LEU A 173 5.68 -5.52 2.27
CA LEU A 173 4.88 -4.33 2.54
C LEU A 173 3.66 -4.35 1.59
N TRP A 174 2.49 -4.68 2.13
CA TRP A 174 1.26 -4.78 1.36
C TRP A 174 0.37 -3.57 1.62
N HIS A 175 0.45 -2.52 0.79
CA HIS A 175 -0.25 -1.25 0.97
C HIS A 175 0.14 -0.55 2.27
N VAL A 176 1.44 -0.31 2.44
CA VAL A 176 2.03 0.28 3.64
C VAL A 176 2.97 1.43 3.29
N LEU A 177 3.80 1.27 2.25
CA LEU A 177 4.86 2.23 1.95
C LEU A 177 4.33 3.63 1.64
N GLU A 178 3.15 3.72 1.03
CA GLU A 178 2.43 4.95 0.73
C GLU A 178 2.01 5.76 1.96
N HIS A 179 1.91 5.11 3.12
CA HIS A 179 1.54 5.74 4.40
C HIS A 179 2.73 6.21 5.22
N ILE A 180 3.94 5.74 4.91
CA ILE A 180 5.13 5.96 5.73
C ILE A 180 5.66 7.38 5.51
N VAL A 181 5.56 8.25 6.53
CA VAL A 181 6.04 9.64 6.45
C VAL A 181 7.57 9.68 6.39
N ASP A 182 8.24 8.94 7.27
CA ASP A 182 9.71 8.86 7.36
C ASP A 182 10.25 7.81 6.36
N LEU A 183 10.06 8.07 5.07
CA LEU A 183 10.33 7.11 3.99
C LEU A 183 11.79 6.66 3.93
N GLU A 184 12.73 7.61 4.06
CA GLU A 184 14.16 7.33 3.96
C GLU A 184 14.64 6.43 5.10
N ASP A 185 14.26 6.72 6.35
CA ASP A 185 14.63 5.93 7.52
C ASP A 185 14.11 4.50 7.42
N HIS A 186 12.86 4.35 6.95
CA HIS A 186 12.27 3.03 6.75
C HIS A 186 12.98 2.24 5.65
N MET A 187 13.25 2.84 4.51
CA MET A 187 13.99 2.17 3.42
C MET A 187 15.41 1.79 3.85
N GLN A 188 16.10 2.67 4.57
CA GLN A 188 17.40 2.37 5.17
C GLN A 188 17.31 1.16 6.11
N ARG A 189 16.30 1.14 6.99
CA ARG A 189 16.11 0.03 7.93
C ARG A 189 15.79 -1.28 7.22
N LEU A 190 14.92 -1.24 6.22
CA LEU A 190 14.58 -2.42 5.42
C LEU A 190 15.80 -2.99 4.70
N SER A 191 16.67 -2.15 4.16
CA SER A 191 17.90 -2.60 3.49
C SER A 191 18.90 -3.28 4.45
N GLN A 192 18.92 -2.87 5.72
CA GLN A 192 19.75 -3.49 6.76
C GLN A 192 19.18 -4.84 7.26
N LEU A 193 17.86 -4.99 7.20
CA LEU A 193 17.15 -6.16 7.73
C LEU A 193 17.02 -7.31 6.73
N VAL A 194 17.13 -7.03 5.44
CA VAL A 194 17.09 -8.08 4.42
C VAL A 194 18.44 -8.77 4.28
N THR A 195 18.44 -10.10 4.15
CA THR A 195 19.68 -10.86 3.89
C THR A 195 20.26 -10.53 2.51
N GLN A 196 21.54 -10.71 2.33
CA GLN A 196 22.13 -10.64 0.99
C GLN A 196 21.47 -11.68 0.07
N GLY A 197 20.99 -11.25 -1.08
CA GLY A 197 20.20 -12.09 -1.99
C GLY A 197 18.76 -12.31 -1.56
N GLY A 198 18.32 -11.72 -0.45
CA GLY A 198 16.94 -11.74 0.00
C GLY A 198 16.03 -10.86 -0.86
N ALA A 199 14.73 -10.92 -0.61
CA ALA A 199 13.73 -10.24 -1.41
C ALA A 199 12.91 -9.23 -0.59
N LEU A 200 12.67 -8.05 -1.19
CA LEU A 200 11.72 -7.06 -0.71
C LEU A 200 10.51 -7.00 -1.66
N LEU A 201 9.33 -7.32 -1.16
CA LEU A 201 8.07 -7.25 -1.92
C LEU A 201 7.25 -6.06 -1.46
N ILE A 202 7.01 -5.13 -2.37
CA ILE A 202 6.21 -3.92 -2.10
C ILE A 202 5.01 -3.94 -3.03
N ALA A 203 3.81 -3.78 -2.47
CA ALA A 203 2.60 -3.50 -3.22
C ALA A 203 2.06 -2.13 -2.81
N VAL A 204 1.86 -1.26 -3.78
CA VAL A 204 1.33 0.11 -3.62
C VAL A 204 0.37 0.41 -4.78
N PRO A 205 -0.60 1.31 -4.59
CA PRO A 205 -1.43 1.79 -5.70
C PRO A 205 -0.59 2.49 -6.76
N ASN A 206 -0.89 2.22 -8.04
CA ASN A 206 -0.18 2.82 -9.17
C ASN A 206 -0.98 4.00 -9.75
N PRO A 207 -0.56 5.26 -9.56
CA PRO A 207 -1.27 6.43 -10.09
C PRO A 207 -1.16 6.58 -11.62
N THR A 208 -0.38 5.73 -12.29
CA THR A 208 -0.30 5.68 -13.77
C THR A 208 -1.17 4.57 -14.36
N SER A 209 -1.89 3.81 -13.53
CA SER A 209 -2.82 2.78 -13.98
C SER A 209 -3.99 3.35 -14.78
N TYR A 210 -4.64 2.50 -15.59
CA TYR A 210 -5.78 2.90 -16.40
C TYR A 210 -6.93 3.49 -15.57
N ASP A 211 -7.27 2.87 -14.46
CA ASP A 211 -8.32 3.36 -13.56
C ASP A 211 -7.96 4.70 -12.91
N ALA A 212 -6.71 4.92 -12.53
CA ALA A 212 -6.23 6.21 -12.03
C ALA A 212 -6.34 7.30 -13.10
N GLN A 213 -5.93 7.01 -14.34
CA GLN A 213 -6.03 7.95 -15.46
C GLN A 213 -7.49 8.28 -15.80
N LEU A 214 -8.40 7.27 -15.76
CA LEU A 214 -9.82 7.45 -16.04
C LEU A 214 -10.54 8.24 -14.95
N LEU A 215 -10.20 7.99 -13.68
CA LEU A 215 -10.88 8.54 -12.51
C LEU A 215 -10.25 9.84 -12.01
N GLN A 216 -9.02 10.11 -12.41
CA GLN A 216 -8.25 11.33 -12.12
C GLN A 216 -8.23 11.66 -10.62
N SER A 217 -8.46 12.91 -10.22
CA SER A 217 -8.41 13.35 -8.82
C SER A 217 -9.45 12.70 -7.91
N GLU A 218 -10.46 12.04 -8.47
CA GLU A 218 -11.48 11.30 -7.72
C GLU A 218 -11.12 9.81 -7.52
N TRP A 219 -9.97 9.37 -8.01
CA TRP A 219 -9.51 8.00 -7.82
C TRP A 219 -9.31 7.68 -6.33
N ALA A 220 -10.10 6.72 -5.81
CA ALA A 220 -10.17 6.43 -4.38
C ALA A 220 -8.83 6.04 -3.76
N ALA A 221 -7.90 5.50 -4.56
CA ALA A 221 -6.60 5.10 -4.04
C ALA A 221 -5.61 6.28 -3.86
N TYR A 222 -6.00 7.52 -4.17
CA TYR A 222 -5.27 8.66 -3.61
C TYR A 222 -5.39 8.73 -2.09
N ASP A 223 -6.51 8.36 -1.53
CA ASP A 223 -6.76 8.24 -0.08
C ASP A 223 -6.06 9.30 0.79
N VAL A 224 -6.17 10.57 0.37
CA VAL A 224 -5.52 11.70 1.04
C VAL A 224 -6.18 12.03 2.39
N PRO A 225 -5.44 12.45 3.43
CA PRO A 225 -3.98 12.60 3.49
C PRO A 225 -3.26 11.34 4.03
N ARG A 226 -3.95 10.19 4.15
CA ARG A 226 -3.37 8.93 4.66
C ARG A 226 -2.27 8.41 3.74
N HIS A 227 -2.50 8.44 2.41
CA HIS A 227 -1.44 8.24 1.44
C HIS A 227 -0.66 9.53 1.25
N VAL A 228 0.56 9.52 1.75
CA VAL A 228 1.52 10.65 1.64
C VAL A 228 2.22 10.62 0.28
N TRP A 229 2.50 9.41 -0.20
CA TRP A 229 3.22 9.13 -1.44
C TRP A 229 2.38 8.32 -2.41
N HIS A 230 2.47 8.65 -3.70
CA HIS A 230 1.81 7.90 -4.77
C HIS A 230 2.89 7.49 -5.76
N PHE A 231 3.36 6.26 -5.60
CA PHE A 231 4.50 5.74 -6.34
C PHE A 231 4.12 5.34 -7.76
N THR A 232 4.74 5.97 -8.75
CA THR A 232 4.79 5.39 -10.10
C THR A 232 5.76 4.21 -10.11
N PRO A 233 5.66 3.26 -11.07
CA PRO A 233 6.65 2.18 -11.17
C PRO A 233 8.08 2.69 -11.19
N ASP A 234 8.37 3.74 -11.98
CA ASP A 234 9.72 4.30 -12.11
C ASP A 234 10.20 4.97 -10.83
N SER A 235 9.34 5.73 -10.12
CA SER A 235 9.72 6.34 -8.84
C SER A 235 9.99 5.30 -7.75
N LEU A 236 9.23 4.19 -7.72
CA LEU A 236 9.46 3.11 -6.77
C LEU A 236 10.76 2.36 -7.06
N ILE A 237 11.07 2.13 -8.35
CA ILE A 237 12.35 1.54 -8.76
C ILE A 237 13.50 2.44 -8.35
N THR A 238 13.43 3.74 -8.65
CA THR A 238 14.45 4.72 -8.26
C THR A 238 14.67 4.75 -6.75
N LEU A 239 13.59 4.68 -5.96
CA LEU A 239 13.68 4.57 -4.50
C LEU A 239 14.41 3.30 -4.08
N ALA A 240 14.00 2.15 -4.59
CA ALA A 240 14.56 0.86 -4.23
C ALA A 240 16.07 0.77 -4.56
N GLU A 241 16.46 1.24 -5.74
CA GLU A 241 17.86 1.24 -6.20
C GLU A 241 18.79 2.06 -5.31
N ARG A 242 18.32 3.17 -4.74
CA ARG A 242 19.10 3.97 -3.78
C ARG A 242 19.50 3.20 -2.52
N TYR A 243 18.73 2.19 -2.16
CA TYR A 243 18.99 1.35 -0.97
C TYR A 243 19.52 -0.04 -1.33
N GLY A 244 20.09 -0.18 -2.53
CA GLY A 244 20.77 -1.40 -2.95
C GLY A 244 19.87 -2.52 -3.45
N PHE A 245 18.58 -2.26 -3.65
CA PHE A 245 17.67 -3.21 -4.28
C PHE A 245 17.69 -3.05 -5.81
N ARG A 246 17.43 -4.13 -6.51
CA ARG A 246 17.18 -4.10 -7.95
C ARG A 246 15.81 -4.67 -8.26
N LEU A 247 15.17 -4.13 -9.30
CA LEU A 247 13.89 -4.67 -9.75
C LEU A 247 14.07 -6.07 -10.34
N GLU A 248 13.44 -7.06 -9.73
CA GLU A 248 13.36 -8.41 -10.30
C GLU A 248 12.11 -8.57 -11.16
N LYS A 249 10.96 -8.07 -10.69
CA LYS A 249 9.68 -8.25 -11.39
C LYS A 249 8.62 -7.26 -10.96
N LEU A 250 7.91 -6.71 -11.95
CA LEU A 250 6.63 -6.04 -11.75
C LEU A 250 5.48 -7.05 -11.89
N ARG A 251 4.49 -6.96 -11.01
CA ARG A 251 3.32 -7.83 -10.99
C ARG A 251 2.07 -7.03 -10.69
N PRO A 252 1.02 -7.14 -11.49
CA PRO A 252 -0.26 -6.52 -11.19
C PRO A 252 -1.00 -7.26 -10.07
N MET A 253 -1.73 -6.49 -9.27
CA MET A 253 -2.68 -6.98 -8.28
C MET A 253 -4.08 -6.99 -8.91
N TRP A 254 -4.42 -8.05 -9.63
CA TRP A 254 -5.61 -8.16 -10.51
C TRP A 254 -6.96 -7.86 -9.83
N LEU A 255 -7.07 -8.03 -8.52
CA LEU A 255 -8.32 -7.84 -7.79
C LEU A 255 -8.48 -6.43 -7.21
N ASP A 256 -7.39 -5.72 -6.97
CA ASP A 256 -7.40 -4.43 -6.27
C ASP A 256 -8.10 -3.35 -7.08
N VAL A 257 -7.97 -3.38 -8.41
CA VAL A 257 -8.62 -2.43 -9.32
C VAL A 257 -10.15 -2.44 -9.17
N TYR A 258 -10.77 -3.60 -8.95
CA TYR A 258 -12.23 -3.70 -8.76
C TYR A 258 -12.67 -3.05 -7.46
N TYR A 259 -11.90 -3.25 -6.40
CA TYR A 259 -12.16 -2.66 -5.09
C TYR A 259 -12.01 -1.14 -5.14
N ILE A 260 -10.90 -0.64 -5.68
CA ILE A 260 -10.62 0.79 -5.84
C ILE A 260 -11.70 1.46 -6.71
N ALA A 261 -12.05 0.85 -7.85
CA ALA A 261 -13.10 1.36 -8.71
C ALA A 261 -14.45 1.42 -8.01
N LEU A 262 -14.81 0.39 -7.23
CA LEU A 262 -16.06 0.38 -6.46
C LEU A 262 -16.08 1.47 -5.40
N MET A 263 -15.01 1.63 -4.63
CA MET A 263 -14.86 2.72 -3.66
C MET A 263 -15.02 4.08 -4.33
N THR A 264 -14.39 4.30 -5.47
CA THR A 264 -14.53 5.56 -6.23
C THR A 264 -15.98 5.80 -6.64
N GLN A 265 -16.71 4.76 -7.11
CA GLN A 265 -18.13 4.94 -7.45
C GLN A 265 -18.97 5.31 -6.22
N GLN A 266 -18.67 4.72 -5.07
CA GLN A 266 -19.37 5.03 -3.81
C GLN A 266 -19.08 6.47 -3.34
N GLN A 267 -17.84 6.94 -3.44
CA GLN A 267 -17.44 8.33 -3.15
C GLN A 267 -18.15 9.34 -4.06
N ARG A 268 -18.42 8.96 -5.32
CA ARG A 268 -19.26 9.72 -6.27
C ARG A 268 -20.76 9.65 -5.98
N GLY A 269 -21.18 9.10 -4.85
CA GLY A 269 -22.58 8.95 -4.46
C GLY A 269 -23.37 7.87 -5.22
N ARG A 270 -22.68 7.05 -6.04
CA ARG A 270 -23.33 5.95 -6.76
C ARG A 270 -23.45 4.73 -5.85
N LYS A 271 -24.60 4.07 -5.86
CA LYS A 271 -24.91 2.92 -4.99
C LYS A 271 -25.48 1.74 -5.79
N GLY A 272 -25.49 0.57 -5.15
CA GLY A 272 -26.14 -0.63 -5.68
C GLY A 272 -25.52 -1.16 -6.98
N LEU A 273 -26.36 -1.78 -7.81
CA LEU A 273 -25.94 -2.48 -9.03
C LEU A 273 -25.19 -1.59 -10.03
N ASN A 274 -25.58 -0.32 -10.16
CA ASN A 274 -24.95 0.60 -11.10
C ASN A 274 -23.48 0.91 -10.71
N ALA A 275 -23.19 1.10 -9.42
CA ALA A 275 -21.83 1.27 -8.93
C ALA A 275 -21.00 0.02 -9.21
N TRP A 276 -21.57 -1.15 -8.95
CA TRP A 276 -20.93 -2.43 -9.15
C TRP A 276 -20.59 -2.72 -10.62
N LEU A 277 -21.56 -2.53 -11.54
CA LEU A 277 -21.35 -2.72 -12.97
C LEU A 277 -20.24 -1.83 -13.53
N ARG A 278 -20.21 -0.54 -13.11
CA ARG A 278 -19.16 0.39 -13.52
C ARG A 278 -17.80 -0.04 -12.98
N ALA A 279 -17.72 -0.45 -11.71
CA ALA A 279 -16.47 -0.92 -11.10
C ALA A 279 -15.94 -2.17 -11.82
N VAL A 280 -16.83 -3.12 -12.17
CA VAL A 280 -16.45 -4.32 -12.93
C VAL A 280 -15.96 -3.93 -14.33
N ALA A 281 -16.64 -3.04 -15.03
CA ALA A 281 -16.21 -2.59 -16.36
C ALA A 281 -14.84 -1.92 -16.33
N ILE A 282 -14.60 -1.02 -15.37
CA ILE A 282 -13.29 -0.37 -15.16
C ILE A 282 -12.22 -1.41 -14.86
N GLY A 283 -12.49 -2.34 -13.93
CA GLY A 283 -11.54 -3.37 -13.54
C GLY A 283 -11.19 -4.34 -14.67
N LEU A 284 -12.18 -4.78 -15.45
CA LEU A 284 -11.94 -5.64 -16.63
C LEU A 284 -11.05 -4.94 -17.65
N TRP A 285 -11.38 -3.69 -17.99
CA TRP A 285 -10.61 -2.94 -18.97
C TRP A 285 -9.22 -2.58 -18.47
N GLY A 286 -9.08 -2.21 -17.20
CA GLY A 286 -7.78 -1.99 -16.55
C GLY A 286 -6.91 -3.25 -16.63
N ASN A 287 -7.46 -4.41 -16.31
CA ASN A 287 -6.74 -5.67 -16.39
C ASN A 287 -6.33 -6.02 -17.83
N VAL A 288 -7.17 -5.75 -18.85
CA VAL A 288 -6.80 -5.93 -20.25
C VAL A 288 -5.63 -5.01 -20.63
N ARG A 289 -5.67 -3.74 -20.21
CA ARG A 289 -4.55 -2.81 -20.44
C ARG A 289 -3.25 -3.28 -19.79
N THR A 290 -3.33 -3.76 -18.55
CA THR A 290 -2.17 -4.28 -17.82
C THR A 290 -1.56 -5.54 -18.47
N LEU A 291 -2.36 -6.35 -19.18
CA LEU A 291 -1.82 -7.46 -19.99
C LEU A 291 -0.98 -6.98 -21.18
N MET A 292 -1.28 -5.79 -21.70
CA MET A 292 -0.53 -5.18 -22.82
C MET A 292 0.70 -4.40 -22.32
N ASP A 293 0.61 -3.80 -21.14
CA ASP A 293 1.71 -3.09 -20.49
C ASP A 293 1.65 -3.30 -18.97
N ALA A 294 2.61 -4.01 -18.41
CA ALA A 294 2.68 -4.28 -16.97
C ALA A 294 2.90 -3.01 -16.10
N ARG A 295 3.20 -1.87 -16.72
CA ARG A 295 3.35 -0.56 -16.05
C ARG A 295 2.04 0.26 -16.07
N ALA A 296 1.03 -0.17 -16.81
CA ALA A 296 -0.27 0.51 -16.95
C ALA A 296 -1.27 0.14 -15.85
#